data_40b1603f93ebd3385703dce275e0e5dc
#
_entry.id   40b1603f93ebd3385703dce275e0e5dc
#
_cell.length_a   1.000
_cell.length_b   1.000
_cell.length_c   1.000
_cell.angle_alpha   90.00
_cell.angle_beta   90.00
_cell.angle_gamma   90.00
#
_symmetry.space_group_name_H-M   'P 1'
#
loop_
_entity.id
_entity.type
_entity.pdbx_description
1 polymer ?
#
loop_
_entity_poly.entity_id
_entity_poly.type
_entity_poly.pdbx_seq_one_letter_code
_entity_poly.pdbx_strand_id
1 'polypeptide(L)'
;TLEYVDVIKKCNPHFRPECMFIPKRTLTYPRQPAKNHGHDNIQDDYILRVHEPLGNKYIILDLMGQGTFGQVVKCKATKTGEYVAIKVIKRQHAFFMQGLKEIEILKKLKQKQDEHHRFLQLIHSFEFRGHLCVVFELLSISLQALFRQQPVRPRLSIHDIQQIAIPLLETLARLKEMRIIHTDLKPDNILLKDPDRLHDVKLIDYGSALFETDSPHYHIQTAFYRSPEVILQDAFGCAIDMWSFGCFVAELWIGKPLFPSGHEATLIHMMVATLKQLPPAHMLHRAKRSSEFFD
;
A
#
# COMPACT_ATOMS: atom_id res chain seq x y z
N THR A 1 11.45 -29.86 21.52
CA THR A 1 12.62 -29.31 20.79
C THR A 1 13.72 -28.83 21.73
N LEU A 2 13.40 -28.28 22.90
CA LEU A 2 14.38 -27.91 23.94
C LEU A 2 15.01 -29.14 24.55
N GLU A 3 14.24 -30.18 24.79
CA GLU A 3 14.74 -31.47 25.33
C GLU A 3 15.79 -32.14 24.41
N TYR A 4 15.63 -32.04 23.09
CA TYR A 4 16.62 -32.57 22.12
C TYR A 4 17.95 -31.81 22.19
N VAL A 5 17.94 -30.50 22.40
CA VAL A 5 19.14 -29.69 22.54
C VAL A 5 19.91 -30.08 23.82
N ASP A 6 19.20 -30.32 24.91
CA ASP A 6 19.79 -30.71 26.18
C ASP A 6 20.39 -32.14 26.14
N VAL A 7 19.74 -33.06 25.41
CA VAL A 7 20.28 -34.41 25.17
C VAL A 7 21.55 -34.30 24.32
N ILE A 8 21.55 -33.52 23.26
CA ILE A 8 22.72 -33.35 22.39
C ILE A 8 23.88 -32.68 23.14
N LYS A 9 23.63 -31.69 23.97
CA LYS A 9 24.66 -31.07 24.85
C LYS A 9 25.26 -32.04 25.86
N LYS A 10 24.47 -32.98 26.37
CA LYS A 10 24.99 -34.06 27.24
C LYS A 10 25.91 -35.01 26.50
N CYS A 11 25.63 -35.27 25.22
CA CYS A 11 26.44 -36.14 24.36
C CYS A 11 27.66 -35.42 23.76
N ASN A 12 27.57 -34.11 23.53
CA ASN A 12 28.65 -33.28 23.01
C ASN A 12 28.68 -31.92 23.73
N PRO A 13 29.54 -31.76 24.75
CA PRO A 13 29.65 -30.50 25.51
C PRO A 13 30.06 -29.27 24.69
N HIS A 14 30.67 -29.47 23.53
CA HIS A 14 31.04 -28.40 22.62
C HIS A 14 29.94 -28.06 21.58
N PHE A 15 28.82 -28.75 21.65
CA PHE A 15 27.68 -28.45 20.76
C PHE A 15 27.11 -27.07 21.02
N ARG A 16 27.12 -26.24 19.99
CA ARG A 16 26.50 -24.90 20.00
C ARG A 16 25.19 -24.94 19.27
N PRO A 17 24.06 -24.59 19.93
CA PRO A 17 22.73 -24.58 19.29
C PRO A 17 22.62 -23.70 18.04
N GLU A 18 23.50 -22.72 17.91
CA GLU A 18 23.58 -21.81 16.75
C GLU A 18 23.83 -22.53 15.42
N CYS A 19 24.38 -23.77 15.48
CA CYS A 19 24.62 -24.60 14.31
C CYS A 19 23.43 -25.51 13.92
N MET A 20 22.37 -25.54 14.71
CA MET A 20 21.18 -26.31 14.32
C MET A 20 20.42 -25.61 13.21
N PHE A 21 20.31 -26.27 12.07
CA PHE A 21 19.45 -25.85 10.98
C PHE A 21 17.97 -26.05 11.41
N ILE A 22 17.43 -25.09 12.12
CA ILE A 22 15.97 -25.02 12.37
C ILE A 22 15.37 -24.48 11.07
N PRO A 23 14.55 -25.28 10.36
CA PRO A 23 13.89 -24.77 9.14
C PRO A 23 13.05 -23.58 9.50
N LYS A 24 13.47 -22.39 9.07
CA LYS A 24 12.76 -21.15 9.31
C LYS A 24 11.49 -21.12 8.47
N ARG A 25 10.35 -20.76 9.08
CA ARG A 25 9.09 -20.63 8.36
C ARG A 25 9.22 -19.65 7.20
N THR A 26 8.97 -20.14 5.97
CA THR A 26 8.94 -19.32 4.76
C THR A 26 7.64 -18.53 4.72
N LEU A 27 7.76 -17.23 4.51
CA LEU A 27 6.65 -16.27 4.47
C LEU A 27 6.14 -16.02 3.04
N THR A 28 7.06 -15.98 2.08
CA THR A 28 6.77 -15.71 0.66
C THR A 28 5.99 -16.84 0.01
N TYR A 29 5.07 -16.50 -0.89
CA TYR A 29 4.36 -17.46 -1.75
C TYR A 29 4.45 -17.03 -3.23
N PRO A 30 4.72 -17.96 -4.19
CA PRO A 30 5.12 -19.34 -3.99
C PRO A 30 6.49 -19.47 -3.31
N ARG A 31 6.70 -20.58 -2.59
CA ARG A 31 7.87 -20.78 -1.71
C ARG A 31 9.10 -21.35 -2.43
N GLN A 32 8.91 -21.87 -3.63
CA GLN A 32 9.96 -22.60 -4.36
C GLN A 32 11.01 -21.63 -4.89
N PRO A 33 12.31 -21.87 -4.58
CA PRO A 33 13.40 -21.14 -5.19
C PRO A 33 13.44 -21.41 -6.71
N ALA A 34 13.59 -20.34 -7.50
CA ALA A 34 13.63 -20.44 -8.96
C ALA A 34 14.70 -19.54 -9.60
N LYS A 35 14.95 -18.37 -9.04
CA LYS A 35 15.83 -17.34 -9.61
C LYS A 35 16.81 -16.81 -8.56
N ASN A 36 17.72 -15.92 -8.96
CA ASN A 36 18.65 -15.22 -8.08
C ASN A 36 19.44 -16.17 -7.15
N HIS A 37 20.08 -17.21 -7.73
CA HIS A 37 20.82 -18.23 -6.98
C HIS A 37 19.99 -18.92 -5.88
N GLY A 38 18.68 -19.07 -6.10
CA GLY A 38 17.75 -19.67 -5.15
C GLY A 38 17.20 -18.72 -4.07
N HIS A 39 17.44 -17.44 -4.20
CA HIS A 39 16.92 -16.43 -3.29
C HIS A 39 15.53 -15.91 -3.67
N ASP A 40 15.15 -16.02 -4.95
CA ASP A 40 13.87 -15.55 -5.46
C ASP A 40 12.99 -16.71 -5.92
N ASN A 41 11.68 -16.50 -5.86
CA ASN A 41 10.69 -17.39 -6.46
C ASN A 41 10.52 -17.10 -7.96
N ILE A 42 9.61 -17.83 -8.62
CA ILE A 42 9.33 -17.66 -10.06
C ILE A 42 8.75 -16.27 -10.39
N GLN A 43 8.15 -15.59 -9.41
CA GLN A 43 7.53 -14.26 -9.56
C GLN A 43 8.50 -13.11 -9.24
N ASP A 44 9.80 -13.39 -9.11
CA ASP A 44 10.85 -12.43 -8.73
C ASP A 44 10.70 -11.83 -7.33
N ASP A 45 9.91 -12.46 -6.43
CA ASP A 45 9.86 -12.10 -5.03
C ASP A 45 11.04 -12.74 -4.29
N TYR A 46 11.71 -11.96 -3.42
CA TYR A 46 12.69 -12.51 -2.48
C TYR A 46 12.02 -13.46 -1.51
N ILE A 47 12.58 -14.66 -1.31
CA ILE A 47 12.03 -15.67 -0.41
C ILE A 47 12.35 -15.30 1.03
N LEU A 48 11.39 -14.68 1.69
CA LEU A 48 11.47 -14.21 3.07
C LEU A 48 11.25 -15.36 4.04
N ARG A 49 12.08 -15.44 5.09
CA ARG A 49 11.95 -16.42 6.15
C ARG A 49 12.02 -15.74 7.52
N VAL A 50 11.19 -16.23 8.45
CA VAL A 50 11.15 -15.71 9.84
C VAL A 50 12.53 -15.83 10.49
N HIS A 51 12.93 -14.79 11.21
CA HIS A 51 14.20 -14.66 11.90
C HIS A 51 15.45 -14.66 11.01
N GLU A 52 15.28 -14.50 9.69
CA GLU A 52 16.42 -14.21 8.82
C GLU A 52 16.79 -12.73 8.87
N PRO A 53 18.09 -12.40 8.74
CA PRO A 53 18.52 -11.02 8.63
C PRO A 53 18.15 -10.49 7.23
N LEU A 54 17.54 -9.31 7.18
CA LEU A 54 17.34 -8.52 5.98
C LEU A 54 18.37 -7.38 5.98
N GLY A 55 19.41 -7.54 5.16
CA GLY A 55 20.61 -6.73 5.32
C GLY A 55 21.27 -6.96 6.69
N ASN A 56 22.13 -6.04 7.12
CA ASN A 56 22.83 -6.13 8.40
C ASN A 56 22.11 -5.44 9.57
N LYS A 57 20.88 -4.97 9.35
CA LYS A 57 20.22 -4.06 10.29
C LYS A 57 18.86 -4.55 10.80
N TYR A 58 18.25 -5.54 10.15
CA TYR A 58 16.87 -5.92 10.43
C TYR A 58 16.71 -7.45 10.55
N ILE A 59 15.84 -7.88 11.42
CA ILE A 59 15.41 -9.28 11.55
C ILE A 59 13.95 -9.38 11.15
N ILE A 60 13.65 -10.26 10.19
CA ILE A 60 12.30 -10.52 9.67
C ILE A 60 11.47 -11.20 10.76
N LEU A 61 10.29 -10.70 11.04
CA LEU A 61 9.37 -11.25 12.03
C LEU A 61 8.14 -11.88 11.39
N ASP A 62 7.44 -11.14 10.52
CA ASP A 62 6.22 -11.64 9.88
C ASP A 62 5.94 -10.94 8.56
N LEU A 63 5.11 -11.56 7.71
CA LEU A 63 4.61 -10.97 6.47
C LEU A 63 3.37 -10.15 6.78
N MET A 64 3.37 -8.88 6.35
CA MET A 64 2.23 -7.98 6.49
C MET A 64 1.37 -7.96 5.22
N GLY A 65 1.98 -8.17 4.04
CA GLY A 65 1.29 -8.22 2.77
C GLY A 65 2.19 -8.66 1.63
N GLN A 66 1.61 -9.24 0.59
CA GLN A 66 2.27 -9.61 -0.66
C GLN A 66 1.37 -9.20 -1.82
N GLY A 67 1.93 -8.50 -2.80
CA GLY A 67 1.17 -7.95 -3.93
C GLY A 67 1.98 -7.91 -5.24
N THR A 68 1.48 -7.15 -6.18
CA THR A 68 2.05 -7.03 -7.53
C THR A 68 3.49 -6.52 -7.51
N PHE A 69 3.79 -5.52 -6.68
CA PHE A 69 5.08 -4.81 -6.65
C PHE A 69 6.12 -5.44 -5.74
N GLY A 70 5.71 -6.36 -4.87
CA GLY A 70 6.57 -7.00 -3.88
C GLY A 70 5.86 -7.35 -2.60
N GLN A 71 6.60 -7.38 -1.52
CA GLN A 71 6.14 -7.85 -0.21
C GLN A 71 6.42 -6.80 0.86
N VAL A 72 5.57 -6.71 1.87
CA VAL A 72 5.78 -5.87 3.06
C VAL A 72 5.95 -6.78 4.26
N VAL A 73 7.05 -6.61 5.00
CA VAL A 73 7.38 -7.41 6.18
C VAL A 73 7.56 -6.55 7.42
N LYS A 74 7.08 -7.09 8.54
CA LYS A 74 7.40 -6.57 9.86
C LYS A 74 8.81 -7.03 10.24
N CYS A 75 9.65 -6.09 10.60
CA CYS A 75 11.02 -6.35 11.02
C CYS A 75 11.33 -5.69 12.37
N LYS A 76 12.37 -6.19 13.03
CA LYS A 76 12.96 -5.57 14.21
C LYS A 76 14.35 -5.04 13.87
N ALA A 77 14.61 -3.78 14.13
CA ALA A 77 15.93 -3.19 13.97
C ALA A 77 16.88 -3.76 15.01
N THR A 78 18.06 -4.26 14.59
CA THR A 78 19.00 -4.96 15.47
C THR A 78 19.68 -4.03 16.48
N LYS A 79 19.87 -2.75 16.11
CA LYS A 79 20.57 -1.78 16.97
C LYS A 79 19.63 -1.08 17.96
N THR A 80 18.45 -0.65 17.51
CA THR A 80 17.51 0.14 18.34
C THR A 80 16.45 -0.72 19.01
N GLY A 81 16.20 -1.94 18.49
CA GLY A 81 15.12 -2.79 18.95
C GLY A 81 13.72 -2.37 18.45
N GLU A 82 13.63 -1.28 17.68
CA GLU A 82 12.38 -0.76 17.15
C GLU A 82 11.78 -1.66 16.07
N TYR A 83 10.46 -1.64 15.97
CA TYR A 83 9.75 -2.35 14.92
C TYR A 83 9.51 -1.42 13.73
N VAL A 84 9.72 -1.95 12.52
CA VAL A 84 9.56 -1.24 11.26
C VAL A 84 8.81 -2.10 10.25
N ALA A 85 8.22 -1.47 9.25
CA ALA A 85 7.71 -2.12 8.04
C ALA A 85 8.74 -1.96 6.92
N ILE A 86 9.07 -3.05 6.21
CA ILE A 86 9.99 -3.01 5.07
C ILE A 86 9.28 -3.55 3.84
N LYS A 87 9.14 -2.71 2.81
CA LYS A 87 8.67 -3.10 1.47
C LYS A 87 9.86 -3.63 0.69
N VAL A 88 9.84 -4.91 0.35
CA VAL A 88 10.84 -5.60 -0.47
C VAL A 88 10.28 -5.71 -1.88
N ILE A 89 10.83 -4.90 -2.78
CA ILE A 89 10.34 -4.78 -4.16
C ILE A 89 10.85 -5.95 -5.00
N LYS A 90 10.02 -6.48 -5.88
CA LYS A 90 10.40 -7.55 -6.83
C LYS A 90 11.60 -7.15 -7.66
N ARG A 91 12.45 -8.13 -7.96
CA ARG A 91 13.68 -7.93 -8.75
C ARG A 91 13.37 -7.83 -10.25
N GLN A 92 12.55 -6.84 -10.62
CA GLN A 92 12.23 -6.46 -12.00
C GLN A 92 12.53 -4.98 -12.21
N HIS A 93 13.14 -4.63 -13.33
CA HIS A 93 13.58 -3.27 -13.62
C HIS A 93 12.44 -2.24 -13.52
N ALA A 94 11.26 -2.58 -14.05
CA ALA A 94 10.10 -1.69 -14.00
C ALA A 94 9.67 -1.37 -12.55
N PHE A 95 9.61 -2.38 -11.69
CA PHE A 95 9.24 -2.19 -10.27
C PHE A 95 10.35 -1.51 -9.47
N PHE A 96 11.61 -1.74 -9.81
CA PHE A 96 12.73 -1.03 -9.22
C PHE A 96 12.64 0.48 -9.51
N MET A 97 12.43 0.87 -10.77
CA MET A 97 12.27 2.27 -11.16
C MET A 97 11.06 2.92 -10.49
N GLN A 98 9.96 2.20 -10.40
CA GLN A 98 8.77 2.65 -9.69
C GLN A 98 9.03 2.85 -8.19
N GLY A 99 9.78 1.95 -7.56
CA GLY A 99 10.20 2.10 -6.17
C GLY A 99 11.13 3.30 -5.93
N LEU A 100 12.01 3.63 -6.87
CA LEU A 100 12.82 4.84 -6.78
C LEU A 100 11.96 6.10 -6.85
N LYS A 101 10.93 6.12 -7.70
CA LYS A 101 9.96 7.22 -7.77
C LYS A 101 9.15 7.34 -6.47
N GLU A 102 8.70 6.22 -5.91
CA GLU A 102 8.05 6.20 -4.60
C GLU A 102 8.92 6.83 -3.52
N ILE A 103 10.21 6.48 -3.47
CA ILE A 103 11.19 7.06 -2.54
C ILE A 103 11.36 8.57 -2.77
N GLU A 104 11.41 9.03 -4.02
CA GLU A 104 11.50 10.46 -4.34
C GLU A 104 10.31 11.23 -3.80
N ILE A 105 9.09 10.74 -4.05
CA ILE A 105 7.85 11.35 -3.55
C ILE A 105 7.86 11.39 -2.01
N LEU A 106 8.16 10.26 -1.36
CA LEU A 106 8.21 10.19 0.11
C LEU A 106 9.28 11.11 0.73
N LYS A 107 10.43 11.30 0.07
CA LYS A 107 11.42 12.28 0.51
C LYS A 107 10.91 13.71 0.42
N LYS A 108 10.18 14.07 -0.65
CA LYS A 108 9.54 15.38 -0.79
C LYS A 108 8.48 15.60 0.29
N LEU A 109 7.64 14.59 0.56
CA LEU A 109 6.63 14.63 1.61
C LEU A 109 7.28 14.83 2.99
N LYS A 110 8.37 14.13 3.27
CA LYS A 110 9.13 14.29 4.52
C LYS A 110 9.66 15.70 4.74
N GLN A 111 10.09 16.40 3.69
CA GLN A 111 10.58 17.78 3.78
C GLN A 111 9.47 18.79 4.12
N LYS A 112 8.22 18.47 3.81
CA LYS A 112 7.02 19.28 4.04
C LYS A 112 6.19 18.81 5.23
N GLN A 113 6.74 17.91 6.05
CA GLN A 113 6.05 17.34 7.19
C GLN A 113 5.68 18.45 8.19
N ASP A 114 4.42 18.45 8.58
CA ASP A 114 3.87 19.33 9.62
C ASP A 114 3.95 18.68 11.01
N GLU A 115 3.54 19.41 12.04
CA GLU A 115 3.52 18.95 13.43
C GLU A 115 2.65 17.70 13.64
N HIS A 116 1.70 17.44 12.73
CA HIS A 116 0.76 16.32 12.84
C HIS A 116 1.25 15.01 12.19
N HIS A 117 2.43 15.03 11.54
CA HIS A 117 3.02 13.83 10.92
C HIS A 117 2.04 13.03 10.04
N ARG A 118 1.23 13.71 9.21
CA ARG A 118 0.15 13.12 8.41
C ARG A 118 0.62 12.13 7.35
N PHE A 119 1.85 12.25 6.87
CA PHE A 119 2.39 11.37 5.84
C PHE A 119 3.05 10.13 6.42
N LEU A 120 3.04 9.05 5.64
CA LEU A 120 3.82 7.84 5.92
C LEU A 120 5.31 8.21 6.05
N GLN A 121 5.94 7.83 7.15
CA GLN A 121 7.33 8.16 7.41
C GLN A 121 8.27 7.18 6.71
N LEU A 122 8.98 7.69 5.70
CA LEU A 122 10.15 7.02 5.14
C LEU A 122 11.33 7.15 6.12
N ILE A 123 11.82 6.01 6.63
CA ILE A 123 13.02 5.97 7.48
C ILE A 123 14.28 6.02 6.62
N HIS A 124 14.48 5.01 5.77
CA HIS A 124 15.50 4.98 4.72
C HIS A 124 15.21 3.88 3.68
N SER A 125 16.10 3.74 2.69
CA SER A 125 16.07 2.65 1.73
C SER A 125 17.45 2.04 1.56
N PHE A 126 17.52 0.78 1.12
CA PHE A 126 18.77 0.07 0.82
C PHE A 126 18.49 -1.03 -0.21
N GLU A 127 19.56 -1.51 -0.84
CA GLU A 127 19.49 -2.66 -1.71
C GLU A 127 19.96 -3.92 -0.97
N PHE A 128 19.28 -5.02 -1.19
CA PHE A 128 19.63 -6.33 -0.65
C PHE A 128 19.39 -7.42 -1.68
N ARG A 129 20.46 -8.09 -2.11
CA ARG A 129 20.43 -9.17 -3.11
C ARG A 129 19.72 -8.80 -4.41
N GLY A 130 19.84 -7.54 -4.83
CA GLY A 130 19.21 -7.01 -6.03
C GLY A 130 17.75 -6.57 -5.85
N HIS A 131 17.23 -6.59 -4.62
CA HIS A 131 15.91 -6.04 -4.27
C HIS A 131 16.07 -4.67 -3.64
N LEU A 132 15.24 -3.71 -4.08
CA LEU A 132 15.09 -2.44 -3.41
C LEU A 132 14.22 -2.65 -2.17
N CYS A 133 14.77 -2.31 -1.01
CA CYS A 133 14.10 -2.39 0.29
C CYS A 133 13.81 -0.98 0.79
N VAL A 134 12.54 -0.67 1.05
CA VAL A 134 12.10 0.65 1.54
C VAL A 134 11.58 0.48 2.96
N VAL A 135 12.17 1.21 3.90
CA VAL A 135 11.90 1.09 5.34
C VAL A 135 11.00 2.21 5.81
N PHE A 136 9.90 1.85 6.41
CA PHE A 136 8.86 2.74 6.93
C PHE A 136 8.65 2.58 8.44
N GLU A 137 8.02 3.57 9.05
CA GLU A 137 7.39 3.37 10.36
C GLU A 137 6.42 2.18 10.32
N LEU A 138 6.29 1.48 11.44
CA LEU A 138 5.29 0.42 11.54
C LEU A 138 3.95 1.04 11.89
N LEU A 139 2.97 0.85 11.02
CA LEU A 139 1.57 1.15 11.25
C LEU A 139 0.82 -0.11 11.67
N SER A 140 -0.41 0.05 12.14
CA SER A 140 -1.23 -1.05 12.63
C SER A 140 -2.02 -1.68 11.48
N ILE A 141 -3.30 -1.48 11.42
CA ILE A 141 -4.25 -2.19 10.54
C ILE A 141 -4.83 -1.23 9.48
N SER A 142 -5.09 -1.72 8.27
CA SER A 142 -5.84 -0.94 7.29
C SER A 142 -7.32 -0.86 7.65
N LEU A 143 -7.99 0.20 7.22
CA LEU A 143 -9.45 0.32 7.41
C LEU A 143 -10.20 -0.84 6.77
N GLN A 144 -9.73 -1.33 5.63
CA GLN A 144 -10.32 -2.52 4.99
C GLN A 144 -10.22 -3.76 5.88
N ALA A 145 -9.04 -4.01 6.49
CA ALA A 145 -8.86 -5.15 7.38
C ALA A 145 -9.63 -4.98 8.69
N LEU A 146 -9.71 -3.76 9.23
CA LEU A 146 -10.53 -3.46 10.41
C LEU A 146 -12.02 -3.79 10.15
N PHE A 147 -12.54 -3.41 8.99
CA PHE A 147 -13.93 -3.69 8.63
C PHE A 147 -14.20 -5.19 8.38
N ARG A 148 -13.23 -5.93 7.87
CA ARG A 148 -13.37 -7.38 7.64
C ARG A 148 -13.35 -8.22 8.92
N GLN A 149 -12.77 -7.72 10.00
CA GLN A 149 -12.72 -8.43 11.29
C GLN A 149 -14.07 -8.52 11.98
N GLN A 150 -15.05 -7.74 11.57
CA GLN A 150 -16.38 -7.76 12.16
C GLN A 150 -17.35 -8.57 11.29
N PRO A 151 -18.16 -9.46 11.88
CA PRO A 151 -19.10 -10.32 11.13
C PRO A 151 -20.16 -9.51 10.36
N VAL A 152 -20.49 -8.32 10.86
CA VAL A 152 -21.30 -7.32 10.16
C VAL A 152 -20.50 -6.02 10.18
N ARG A 153 -20.24 -5.47 8.99
CA ARG A 153 -19.51 -4.19 8.90
C ARG A 153 -20.28 -3.13 9.73
N PRO A 154 -19.70 -2.58 10.80
CA PRO A 154 -20.42 -1.63 11.62
C PRO A 154 -20.69 -0.37 10.78
N ARG A 155 -21.86 0.18 10.90
CA ARG A 155 -22.09 1.55 10.42
C ARG A 155 -21.33 2.50 11.33
N LEU A 156 -20.36 3.16 10.75
CA LEU A 156 -19.64 4.22 11.45
C LEU A 156 -20.60 5.39 11.72
N SER A 157 -20.49 5.99 12.89
CA SER A 157 -21.17 7.25 13.17
C SER A 157 -20.61 8.38 12.28
N ILE A 158 -21.37 9.44 12.07
CA ILE A 158 -20.85 10.63 11.36
C ILE A 158 -19.59 11.15 12.02
N HIS A 159 -19.52 11.11 13.35
CA HIS A 159 -18.33 11.53 14.11
C HIS A 159 -17.11 10.66 13.77
N ASP A 160 -17.26 9.33 13.72
CA ASP A 160 -16.16 8.42 13.34
C ASP A 160 -15.68 8.67 11.91
N ILE A 161 -16.64 8.88 10.98
CA ILE A 161 -16.32 9.23 9.59
C ILE A 161 -15.55 10.56 9.53
N GLN A 162 -15.94 11.57 10.28
CA GLN A 162 -15.23 12.86 10.37
C GLN A 162 -13.81 12.68 10.91
N GLN A 163 -13.61 11.85 11.94
CA GLN A 163 -12.29 11.57 12.49
C GLN A 163 -11.35 10.95 11.44
N ILE A 164 -11.86 10.09 10.56
CA ILE A 164 -11.09 9.48 9.46
C ILE A 164 -10.91 10.47 8.30
N ALA A 165 -11.98 11.18 7.92
CA ALA A 165 -12.02 11.99 6.70
C ALA A 165 -11.18 13.27 6.81
N ILE A 166 -11.19 13.97 7.95
CA ILE A 166 -10.47 15.23 8.12
C ILE A 166 -8.96 15.08 7.92
N PRO A 167 -8.26 14.13 8.59
CA PRO A 167 -6.83 13.91 8.36
C PRO A 167 -6.48 13.55 6.92
N LEU A 168 -7.35 12.80 6.25
CA LEU A 168 -7.15 12.44 4.85
C LEU A 168 -7.33 13.65 3.91
N LEU A 169 -8.32 14.52 4.17
CA LEU A 169 -8.49 15.76 3.42
C LEU A 169 -7.28 16.70 3.59
N GLU A 170 -6.74 16.81 4.80
CA GLU A 170 -5.50 17.56 5.05
C GLU A 170 -4.33 16.97 4.26
N THR A 171 -4.22 15.62 4.24
CA THR A 171 -3.22 14.92 3.44
C THR A 171 -3.38 15.24 1.95
N LEU A 172 -4.60 15.13 1.40
CA LEU A 172 -4.89 15.42 -0.01
C LEU A 172 -4.65 16.90 -0.37
N ALA A 173 -4.98 17.83 0.53
CA ALA A 173 -4.69 19.25 0.33
C ALA A 173 -3.18 19.49 0.19
N ARG A 174 -2.36 18.86 1.04
CA ARG A 174 -0.90 18.95 0.96
C ARG A 174 -0.34 18.29 -0.32
N LEU A 175 -0.86 17.13 -0.70
CA LEU A 175 -0.48 16.49 -1.97
C LEU A 175 -0.77 17.41 -3.16
N LYS A 176 -1.94 18.06 -3.18
CA LYS A 176 -2.31 19.04 -4.21
C LYS A 176 -1.36 20.23 -4.25
N GLU A 177 -1.00 20.83 -3.09
CA GLU A 177 -0.01 21.91 -3.00
C GLU A 177 1.33 21.52 -3.63
N MET A 178 1.71 20.24 -3.50
CA MET A 178 2.95 19.69 -4.04
C MET A 178 2.80 19.15 -5.46
N ARG A 179 1.60 19.25 -6.06
CA ARG A 179 1.25 18.71 -7.38
C ARG A 179 1.53 17.21 -7.49
N ILE A 180 1.22 16.47 -6.42
CA ILE A 180 1.33 15.02 -6.37
C ILE A 180 -0.06 14.42 -6.38
N ILE A 181 -0.27 13.44 -7.25
CA ILE A 181 -1.51 12.66 -7.37
C ILE A 181 -1.21 11.27 -6.78
N HIS A 182 -2.00 10.83 -5.81
CA HIS A 182 -1.80 9.53 -5.16
C HIS A 182 -2.18 8.37 -6.09
N THR A 183 -3.26 8.51 -6.82
CA THR A 183 -3.81 7.59 -7.83
C THR A 183 -4.41 6.27 -7.33
N ASP A 184 -4.31 5.91 -6.06
CA ASP A 184 -4.87 4.65 -5.55
C ASP A 184 -5.43 4.79 -4.13
N LEU A 185 -6.22 5.86 -3.88
CA LEU A 185 -6.90 6.04 -2.61
C LEU A 185 -8.05 5.03 -2.47
N LYS A 186 -7.98 4.20 -1.44
CA LYS A 186 -8.96 3.16 -1.09
C LYS A 186 -8.77 2.71 0.36
N PRO A 187 -9.74 2.01 0.98
CA PRO A 187 -9.63 1.54 2.38
C PRO A 187 -8.41 0.66 2.67
N ASP A 188 -7.91 -0.09 1.68
CA ASP A 188 -6.71 -0.92 1.83
C ASP A 188 -5.45 -0.08 2.05
N ASN A 189 -5.39 1.13 1.46
CA ASN A 189 -4.27 2.05 1.50
C ASN A 189 -4.39 3.13 2.58
N ILE A 190 -5.36 2.99 3.49
CA ILE A 190 -5.53 3.87 4.64
C ILE A 190 -5.32 3.04 5.90
N LEU A 191 -4.21 3.27 6.61
CA LEU A 191 -3.84 2.55 7.81
C LEU A 191 -4.01 3.41 9.06
N LEU A 192 -4.45 2.77 10.12
CA LEU A 192 -4.40 3.33 11.47
C LEU A 192 -3.00 3.17 12.06
N LYS A 193 -2.51 4.18 12.75
CA LYS A 193 -1.32 4.06 13.57
C LYS A 193 -1.64 3.31 14.87
N ASP A 194 -2.80 3.61 15.46
CA ASP A 194 -3.38 2.97 16.62
C ASP A 194 -4.82 2.53 16.28
N PRO A 195 -5.20 1.24 16.43
CA PRO A 195 -6.54 0.75 16.11
C PRO A 195 -7.66 1.45 16.88
N ASP A 196 -7.35 1.98 18.06
CA ASP A 196 -8.33 2.63 18.94
C ASP A 196 -8.48 4.15 18.66
N ARG A 197 -7.70 4.68 17.69
CA ARG A 197 -7.66 6.10 17.33
C ARG A 197 -7.97 6.34 15.86
N LEU A 198 -9.24 6.50 15.53
CA LEU A 198 -9.68 6.69 14.14
C LEU A 198 -9.11 7.94 13.46
N HIS A 199 -8.75 8.98 14.23
CA HIS A 199 -8.14 10.21 13.70
C HIS A 199 -6.64 10.06 13.38
N ASP A 200 -5.99 8.97 13.80
CA ASP A 200 -4.57 8.73 13.56
C ASP A 200 -4.37 7.82 12.33
N VAL A 201 -4.99 8.23 11.22
CA VAL A 201 -4.91 7.55 9.93
C VAL A 201 -3.81 8.12 9.08
N LYS A 202 -3.20 7.24 8.27
CA LYS A 202 -2.22 7.59 7.26
C LYS A 202 -2.54 6.96 5.91
N LEU A 203 -2.40 7.75 4.86
CA LEU A 203 -2.44 7.27 3.48
C LEU A 203 -1.07 6.65 3.16
N ILE A 204 -1.09 5.43 2.63
CA ILE A 204 0.11 4.66 2.31
C ILE A 204 0.13 4.28 0.83
N ASP A 205 1.24 3.64 0.41
CA ASP A 205 1.46 3.10 -0.94
C ASP A 205 1.48 4.16 -2.05
N TYR A 206 2.55 4.94 -2.07
CA TYR A 206 2.84 5.94 -3.11
C TYR A 206 3.49 5.31 -4.36
N GLY A 207 3.47 3.97 -4.49
CA GLY A 207 4.10 3.25 -5.60
C GLY A 207 3.51 3.57 -6.97
N SER A 208 2.24 3.98 -7.04
CA SER A 208 1.59 4.43 -8.29
C SER A 208 1.46 5.95 -8.39
N ALA A 209 1.92 6.70 -7.39
CA ALA A 209 1.76 8.15 -7.36
C ALA A 209 2.52 8.85 -8.50
N LEU A 210 1.94 9.98 -8.96
CA LEU A 210 2.42 10.76 -10.09
C LEU A 210 2.62 12.22 -9.68
N PHE A 211 3.56 12.90 -10.35
CA PHE A 211 3.51 14.35 -10.41
C PHE A 211 2.51 14.78 -11.51
N GLU A 212 1.81 15.89 -11.33
CA GLU A 212 0.91 16.44 -12.37
C GLU A 212 1.62 16.74 -13.68
N THR A 213 2.94 16.86 -13.66
CA THR A 213 3.79 17.08 -14.84
C THR A 213 4.17 15.80 -15.57
N ASP A 214 3.89 14.63 -14.99
CA ASP A 214 4.21 13.35 -15.61
C ASP A 214 3.29 13.09 -16.80
N SER A 215 3.77 12.31 -17.78
CA SER A 215 2.93 11.89 -18.91
C SER A 215 1.74 11.06 -18.40
N PRO A 216 0.51 11.39 -18.78
CA PRO A 216 -0.65 10.68 -18.30
C PRO A 216 -0.67 9.23 -18.82
N HIS A 217 -0.92 8.30 -17.93
CA HIS A 217 -1.32 6.95 -18.27
C HIS A 217 -2.63 6.62 -17.53
N TYR A 218 -3.56 5.97 -18.21
CA TYR A 218 -4.94 5.82 -17.74
C TYR A 218 -5.21 4.49 -17.03
N HIS A 219 -4.19 3.65 -16.86
CA HIS A 219 -4.33 2.41 -16.10
C HIS A 219 -4.01 2.63 -14.61
N ILE A 220 -4.72 3.57 -14.00
CA ILE A 220 -4.58 4.01 -12.61
C ILE A 220 -5.92 3.92 -11.90
N GLN A 221 -5.90 4.06 -10.61
CA GLN A 221 -7.00 3.92 -9.65
C GLN A 221 -7.63 2.51 -9.65
N THR A 222 -7.92 2.02 -8.48
CA THR A 222 -8.71 0.79 -8.31
C THR A 222 -10.14 1.02 -8.82
N ALA A 223 -10.69 0.09 -9.59
CA ALA A 223 -11.93 0.24 -10.35
C ALA A 223 -13.08 0.90 -9.57
N PHE A 224 -13.35 0.47 -8.34
CA PHE A 224 -14.46 0.99 -7.52
C PHE A 224 -14.30 2.46 -7.11
N TYR A 225 -13.10 3.01 -7.20
CA TYR A 225 -12.72 4.38 -6.83
C TYR A 225 -12.22 5.19 -8.03
N ARG A 226 -12.28 4.61 -9.26
CA ARG A 226 -11.79 5.24 -10.48
C ARG A 226 -12.71 6.37 -10.92
N SER A 227 -12.10 7.51 -11.20
CA SER A 227 -12.81 8.70 -11.63
C SER A 227 -13.28 8.63 -13.08
N PRO A 228 -14.33 9.36 -13.47
CA PRO A 228 -14.83 9.38 -14.85
C PRO A 228 -13.78 9.90 -15.83
N GLU A 229 -12.97 10.91 -15.47
CA GLU A 229 -11.91 11.44 -16.33
C GLU A 229 -10.87 10.37 -16.70
N VAL A 230 -10.55 9.48 -15.77
CA VAL A 230 -9.61 8.38 -16.02
C VAL A 230 -10.24 7.32 -16.91
N ILE A 231 -11.52 6.95 -16.70
CA ILE A 231 -12.24 5.99 -17.54
C ILE A 231 -12.37 6.51 -18.97
N LEU A 232 -12.77 7.77 -19.12
CA LEU A 232 -12.99 8.41 -20.42
C LEU A 232 -11.70 8.83 -21.13
N GLN A 233 -10.55 8.70 -20.45
CA GLN A 233 -9.23 9.14 -20.91
C GLN A 233 -9.19 10.65 -21.26
N ASP A 234 -9.75 11.46 -20.36
CA ASP A 234 -9.60 12.91 -20.37
C ASP A 234 -8.33 13.35 -19.62
N ALA A 235 -7.96 14.63 -19.73
CA ALA A 235 -6.91 15.21 -18.92
C ALA A 235 -7.33 15.18 -17.44
N PHE A 236 -6.42 14.74 -16.57
CA PHE A 236 -6.67 14.65 -15.14
C PHE A 236 -5.55 15.31 -14.33
N GLY A 237 -5.82 15.59 -13.08
CA GLY A 237 -4.90 16.11 -12.08
C GLY A 237 -5.29 15.61 -10.69
N CYS A 238 -4.92 16.33 -9.62
CA CYS A 238 -5.21 15.92 -8.24
C CYS A 238 -6.71 15.73 -7.93
N ALA A 239 -7.62 16.21 -8.80
CA ALA A 239 -9.06 16.04 -8.62
C ALA A 239 -9.50 14.57 -8.64
N ILE A 240 -8.77 13.67 -9.30
CA ILE A 240 -9.09 12.24 -9.33
C ILE A 240 -9.00 11.60 -7.94
N ASP A 241 -8.08 12.07 -7.09
CA ASP A 241 -7.98 11.60 -5.71
C ASP A 241 -9.18 12.06 -4.86
N MET A 242 -9.73 13.26 -5.14
CA MET A 242 -10.95 13.74 -4.50
C MET A 242 -12.18 12.92 -4.89
N TRP A 243 -12.25 12.44 -6.14
CA TRP A 243 -13.27 11.48 -6.55
C TRP A 243 -13.16 10.18 -5.75
N SER A 244 -11.96 9.59 -5.69
CA SER A 244 -11.70 8.37 -4.90
C SER A 244 -12.04 8.58 -3.43
N PHE A 245 -11.70 9.75 -2.87
CA PHE A 245 -12.05 10.13 -1.50
C PHE A 245 -13.57 10.21 -1.30
N GLY A 246 -14.32 10.80 -2.23
CA GLY A 246 -15.79 10.83 -2.19
C GLY A 246 -16.40 9.42 -2.18
N CYS A 247 -15.92 8.54 -3.06
CA CYS A 247 -16.33 7.13 -3.08
C CYS A 247 -16.02 6.41 -1.76
N PHE A 248 -14.84 6.66 -1.20
CA PHE A 248 -14.41 6.11 0.08
C PHE A 248 -15.28 6.58 1.24
N VAL A 249 -15.58 7.88 1.36
CA VAL A 249 -16.46 8.42 2.42
C VAL A 249 -17.88 7.86 2.30
N ALA A 250 -18.40 7.76 1.08
CA ALA A 250 -19.69 7.12 0.85
C ALA A 250 -19.68 5.64 1.29
N GLU A 251 -18.60 4.93 1.01
CA GLU A 251 -18.42 3.55 1.45
C GLU A 251 -18.36 3.41 2.97
N LEU A 252 -17.72 4.33 3.68
CA LEU A 252 -17.72 4.35 5.16
C LEU A 252 -19.14 4.45 5.71
N TRP A 253 -19.98 5.27 5.09
CA TRP A 253 -21.37 5.47 5.50
C TRP A 253 -22.28 4.29 5.13
N ILE A 254 -22.18 3.82 3.87
CA ILE A 254 -23.06 2.78 3.32
C ILE A 254 -22.67 1.37 3.81
N GLY A 255 -21.37 1.17 4.14
CA GLY A 255 -20.80 -0.11 4.53
C GLY A 255 -20.39 -1.02 3.36
N LYS A 256 -20.47 -0.53 2.12
CA LYS A 256 -20.06 -1.23 0.89
C LYS A 256 -19.60 -0.22 -0.16
N PRO A 257 -18.75 -0.62 -1.14
CA PRO A 257 -18.32 0.28 -2.20
C PRO A 257 -19.51 0.96 -2.90
N LEU A 258 -19.34 2.25 -3.23
CA LEU A 258 -20.38 3.04 -3.91
C LEU A 258 -20.62 2.52 -5.33
N PHE A 259 -19.55 2.17 -6.04
CA PHE A 259 -19.55 1.69 -7.42
C PHE A 259 -18.88 0.31 -7.54
N PRO A 260 -19.53 -0.79 -7.11
CA PRO A 260 -18.91 -2.12 -7.02
C PRO A 260 -18.89 -2.84 -8.38
N SER A 261 -18.15 -2.32 -9.37
CA SER A 261 -17.97 -2.97 -10.67
C SER A 261 -16.53 -2.91 -11.15
N GLY A 262 -16.07 -3.98 -11.78
CA GLY A 262 -14.80 -4.02 -12.50
C GLY A 262 -14.92 -3.59 -13.98
N HIS A 263 -16.14 -3.45 -14.52
CA HIS A 263 -16.41 -3.09 -15.91
C HIS A 263 -16.65 -1.59 -16.06
N GLU A 264 -15.88 -0.93 -16.90
CA GLU A 264 -15.89 0.53 -17.06
C GLU A 264 -17.26 1.07 -17.53
N ALA A 265 -17.92 0.41 -18.48
CA ALA A 265 -19.25 0.81 -18.93
C ALA A 265 -20.28 0.75 -17.78
N THR A 266 -20.23 -0.30 -16.96
CA THR A 266 -21.09 -0.42 -15.78
C THR A 266 -20.78 0.69 -14.76
N LEU A 267 -19.50 1.01 -14.55
CA LEU A 267 -19.09 2.11 -13.66
C LEU A 267 -19.67 3.44 -14.11
N ILE A 268 -19.51 3.82 -15.38
CA ILE A 268 -20.07 5.06 -15.94
C ILE A 268 -21.59 5.08 -15.77
N HIS A 269 -22.27 3.99 -16.11
CA HIS A 269 -23.74 3.89 -15.90
C HIS A 269 -24.13 4.11 -14.44
N MET A 270 -23.44 3.46 -13.50
CA MET A 270 -23.70 3.63 -12.06
C MET A 270 -23.45 5.05 -11.59
N MET A 271 -22.40 5.73 -12.09
CA MET A 271 -22.08 7.11 -11.77
C MET A 271 -23.20 8.03 -12.23
N VAL A 272 -23.65 7.91 -13.51
CA VAL A 272 -24.75 8.70 -14.08
C VAL A 272 -26.05 8.44 -13.30
N ALA A 273 -26.38 7.19 -13.02
CA ALA A 273 -27.58 6.82 -12.28
C ALA A 273 -27.58 7.36 -10.82
N THR A 274 -26.41 7.38 -10.17
CA THR A 274 -26.27 7.87 -8.78
C THR A 274 -26.30 9.40 -8.73
N LEU A 275 -25.55 10.06 -9.59
CA LEU A 275 -25.43 11.53 -9.62
C LEU A 275 -26.61 12.19 -10.34
N LYS A 276 -27.39 11.41 -11.10
CA LYS A 276 -28.51 11.87 -11.94
C LYS A 276 -28.13 12.96 -12.94
N GLN A 277 -26.90 12.92 -13.40
CA GLN A 277 -26.37 13.83 -14.41
C GLN A 277 -25.28 13.15 -15.23
N LEU A 278 -25.14 13.56 -16.48
CA LEU A 278 -24.05 13.16 -17.36
C LEU A 278 -22.75 13.87 -16.93
N PRO A 279 -21.58 13.34 -17.30
CA PRO A 279 -20.34 14.09 -17.22
C PRO A 279 -20.47 15.43 -17.93
N PRO A 280 -19.77 16.48 -17.47
CA PRO A 280 -19.87 17.82 -18.09
C PRO A 280 -19.56 17.78 -19.59
N ALA A 281 -20.28 18.57 -20.39
CA ALA A 281 -20.12 18.59 -21.85
C ALA A 281 -18.66 18.83 -22.29
N HIS A 282 -17.92 19.70 -21.61
CA HIS A 282 -16.51 19.95 -21.90
C HIS A 282 -15.62 18.71 -21.71
N MET A 283 -15.94 17.84 -20.75
CA MET A 283 -15.26 16.55 -20.54
C MET A 283 -15.60 15.59 -21.67
N LEU A 284 -16.88 15.46 -22.02
CA LEU A 284 -17.34 14.56 -23.10
C LEU A 284 -16.73 14.93 -24.46
N HIS A 285 -16.59 16.23 -24.75
CA HIS A 285 -15.97 16.70 -26.00
C HIS A 285 -14.46 16.48 -26.08
N ARG A 286 -13.78 16.50 -24.93
CA ARG A 286 -12.31 16.42 -24.89
C ARG A 286 -11.80 14.99 -24.69
N ALA A 287 -12.60 14.15 -24.03
CA ALA A 287 -12.22 12.81 -23.66
C ALA A 287 -12.10 11.89 -24.89
N LYS A 288 -11.02 11.09 -24.93
CA LYS A 288 -10.70 10.23 -26.09
C LYS A 288 -11.68 9.08 -26.26
N ARG A 289 -12.31 8.63 -25.19
CA ARG A 289 -13.19 7.45 -25.18
C ARG A 289 -14.66 7.81 -24.92
N SER A 290 -15.03 9.06 -25.07
CA SER A 290 -16.41 9.52 -24.83
C SER A 290 -17.44 8.75 -25.67
N SER A 291 -17.16 8.57 -26.97
CA SER A 291 -18.03 7.85 -27.91
C SER A 291 -18.15 6.34 -27.65
N GLU A 292 -17.36 5.77 -26.75
CA GLU A 292 -17.55 4.37 -26.33
C GLU A 292 -18.68 4.21 -25.29
N PHE A 293 -19.06 5.30 -24.63
CA PHE A 293 -19.99 5.28 -23.48
C PHE A 293 -21.23 6.16 -23.71
N PHE A 294 -21.15 7.15 -24.60
CA PHE A 294 -22.19 8.13 -24.84
C PHE A 294 -22.37 8.37 -26.36
N ASP A 295 -23.62 8.46 -26.79
CA ASP A 295 -24.03 8.76 -28.18
C ASP A 295 -23.83 10.24 -28.51
#